data_9238dd39a2b23ac7a68e220d87f1d846
#
_entry.id   9238dd39a2b23ac7a68e220d87f1d846
#
_cell.length_a   1.000
_cell.length_b   1.000
_cell.length_c   1.000
_cell.angle_alpha   90.00
_cell.angle_beta   90.00
_cell.angle_gamma   90.00
#
_symmetry.space_group_name_H-M   'P 1'
#
loop_
_entity.id
_entity.type
_entity.pdbx_description
1 polymer ?
#
loop_
_entity_poly.entity_id
_entity_poly.type
_entity_poly.pdbx_seq_one_letter_code
_entity_poly.pdbx_strand_id
1 'polypeptide(L)'
;MSNHISRLLKVTGSALLFFLISACSPARNEVTEVLFSPTEAYPEPYRIPAVAQFSDGRVLALTDYRPCKLDIGFGRVDIHGRISSRNGKKWGDEFVLIEGTGVSGALDCGFGDPALVIDRETDEVLLMTVCGETPYPAPTTTRQNPNRVAMFRSHDKGHTWEPWVEVTEEIYTLFDDSVHGCVQSCFVTSGQIFQSRIHKVGSHYRIYIALAARPNGNRVIYSDDFGKTWAVLGGKDALPAPHGDESKCEELPDGSVVISSREMGGRYFNIYRYDDVAAGTGEWGSPVYSAGRRKGCASVENACNGGLLILPAVRTSDFQDVSLALHSVPLGPQRRNVGIYYKELHSGISVDSLASDWLGPYRVSEKPSAYSTMIQLHGGNVAFYYEESDSLKTYGYDMIYKELSVARITDGRYEVSDKR
;
A
#
# COMPACT_ATOMS: atom_id res chain seq x y z
N MET A 1 11.78 24.33 -93.59
CA MET A 1 11.40 22.93 -93.37
C MET A 1 12.23 22.39 -92.25
N SER A 2 11.73 22.40 -91.09
CA SER A 2 12.39 21.79 -89.93
C SER A 2 11.36 21.52 -88.81
N ASN A 3 11.13 20.25 -88.54
CA ASN A 3 10.21 19.77 -87.53
C ASN A 3 10.91 19.74 -86.19
N HIS A 4 10.42 20.48 -85.20
CA HIS A 4 10.76 20.34 -83.82
C HIS A 4 9.81 19.37 -83.12
N ILE A 5 10.32 18.25 -82.63
CA ILE A 5 9.61 17.33 -81.79
C ILE A 5 9.97 17.67 -80.34
N SER A 6 9.06 18.16 -79.56
CA SER A 6 9.14 18.37 -78.12
C SER A 6 8.80 17.08 -77.39
N ARG A 7 9.78 16.55 -76.60
CA ARG A 7 9.56 15.45 -75.64
C ARG A 7 8.97 15.96 -74.35
N LEU A 8 7.73 15.54 -74.04
CA LEU A 8 7.14 15.69 -72.73
C LEU A 8 7.76 14.64 -71.77
N LEU A 9 8.45 15.06 -70.69
CA LEU A 9 8.78 14.24 -69.55
C LEU A 9 7.53 14.14 -68.65
N LYS A 10 6.99 12.93 -68.52
CA LYS A 10 6.00 12.61 -67.47
C LYS A 10 6.77 12.32 -66.17
N VAL A 11 6.63 13.19 -65.18
CA VAL A 11 7.04 12.95 -63.82
C VAL A 11 5.91 12.20 -63.14
N THR A 12 6.10 10.90 -62.85
CA THR A 12 5.20 10.11 -62.02
C THR A 12 5.60 10.30 -60.57
N GLY A 13 4.84 11.15 -59.89
CA GLY A 13 4.95 11.30 -58.45
C GLY A 13 4.31 10.09 -57.73
N SER A 14 5.10 9.22 -57.16
CA SER A 14 4.62 8.20 -56.19
C SER A 14 4.36 8.86 -54.85
N ALA A 15 3.09 9.07 -54.53
CA ALA A 15 2.67 9.46 -53.19
C ALA A 15 2.78 8.22 -52.29
N LEU A 16 3.77 8.21 -51.40
CA LEU A 16 3.86 7.23 -50.29
C LEU A 16 2.79 7.61 -49.26
N LEU A 17 1.71 6.86 -49.26
CA LEU A 17 0.67 6.95 -48.23
C LEU A 17 1.17 6.23 -46.98
N PHE A 18 1.69 6.97 -46.00
CA PHE A 18 1.94 6.42 -44.64
C PHE A 18 0.60 6.16 -43.97
N PHE A 19 0.16 4.90 -43.96
CA PHE A 19 -0.85 4.45 -43.04
C PHE A 19 -0.26 4.44 -41.62
N LEU A 20 -0.59 5.45 -40.84
CA LEU A 20 -0.50 5.39 -39.40
C LEU A 20 -1.50 4.32 -38.91
N ILE A 21 -1.01 3.08 -38.77
CA ILE A 21 -1.74 2.05 -38.02
C ILE A 21 -1.65 2.48 -36.56
N SER A 22 -2.64 3.23 -36.10
CA SER A 22 -2.92 3.40 -34.69
C SER A 22 -3.27 1.99 -34.17
N ALA A 23 -2.30 1.29 -33.61
CA ALA A 23 -2.55 0.06 -32.90
C ALA A 23 -3.32 0.42 -31.63
N CYS A 24 -4.63 0.46 -31.77
CA CYS A 24 -5.53 0.47 -30.63
C CYS A 24 -5.35 -0.90 -29.96
N SER A 25 -4.47 -1.01 -28.98
CA SER A 25 -4.42 -2.18 -28.12
C SER A 25 -5.83 -2.35 -27.54
N PRO A 26 -6.45 -3.53 -27.65
CA PRO A 26 -7.77 -3.72 -27.07
C PRO A 26 -7.67 -3.41 -25.60
N ALA A 27 -8.51 -2.49 -25.11
CA ALA A 27 -8.65 -2.22 -23.69
C ALA A 27 -8.91 -3.56 -23.01
N ARG A 28 -7.91 -4.10 -22.28
CA ARG A 28 -8.11 -5.29 -21.46
C ARG A 28 -9.26 -4.96 -20.52
N ASN A 29 -10.29 -5.79 -20.50
CA ASN A 29 -11.43 -5.61 -19.62
C ASN A 29 -10.90 -5.49 -18.18
N GLU A 30 -11.13 -4.35 -17.57
CA GLU A 30 -10.77 -4.11 -16.17
C GLU A 30 -11.59 -5.06 -15.31
N VAL A 31 -10.90 -5.78 -14.43
CA VAL A 31 -11.55 -6.62 -13.43
C VAL A 31 -12.04 -5.71 -12.31
N THR A 32 -13.29 -5.84 -11.95
CA THR A 32 -13.89 -5.22 -10.76
C THR A 32 -14.70 -6.28 -10.05
N GLU A 33 -14.33 -6.59 -8.82
CA GLU A 33 -14.96 -7.64 -8.01
C GLU A 33 -15.26 -7.10 -6.61
N VAL A 34 -16.44 -7.43 -6.08
CA VAL A 34 -16.77 -7.28 -4.67
C VAL A 34 -16.26 -8.53 -3.97
N LEU A 35 -15.15 -8.41 -3.23
CA LEU A 35 -14.56 -9.57 -2.56
C LEU A 35 -15.30 -9.93 -1.28
N PHE A 36 -15.65 -8.91 -0.49
CA PHE A 36 -16.36 -9.11 0.76
C PHE A 36 -17.45 -8.05 0.88
N SER A 37 -18.61 -8.51 1.25
CA SER A 37 -19.81 -7.72 1.55
C SER A 37 -20.64 -8.50 2.55
N PRO A 38 -21.41 -7.86 3.43
CA PRO A 38 -22.30 -8.55 4.34
C PRO A 38 -23.23 -9.53 3.62
N THR A 39 -23.28 -10.75 4.12
CA THR A 39 -24.10 -11.86 3.59
C THR A 39 -24.96 -12.46 4.72
N GLU A 40 -25.81 -13.45 4.41
CA GLU A 40 -26.55 -14.18 5.45
C GLU A 40 -25.60 -14.93 6.40
N ALA A 41 -24.51 -15.49 5.88
CA ALA A 41 -23.51 -16.22 6.68
C ALA A 41 -22.63 -15.26 7.51
N TYR A 42 -22.30 -14.11 6.96
CA TYR A 42 -21.45 -13.08 7.58
C TYR A 42 -22.15 -11.72 7.52
N PRO A 43 -23.15 -11.43 8.41
CA PRO A 43 -24.00 -10.27 8.32
C PRO A 43 -23.35 -8.95 8.78
N GLU A 44 -22.15 -9.02 9.37
CA GLU A 44 -21.51 -7.90 10.01
C GLU A 44 -20.54 -7.17 9.07
N PRO A 45 -20.07 -5.96 9.43
CA PRO A 45 -19.26 -5.12 8.57
C PRO A 45 -17.87 -5.68 8.26
N TYR A 46 -17.37 -5.37 7.05
CA TYR A 46 -15.99 -5.56 6.66
C TYR A 46 -15.23 -4.23 6.64
N ARG A 47 -13.94 -4.26 6.96
CA ARG A 47 -13.02 -3.14 6.96
C ARG A 47 -11.58 -3.58 6.60
N ILE A 48 -10.72 -2.62 6.33
CA ILE A 48 -9.26 -2.72 6.33
C ILE A 48 -8.72 -3.69 5.27
N PRO A 49 -8.44 -3.18 4.05
CA PRO A 49 -7.92 -3.98 2.95
C PRO A 49 -6.42 -4.28 3.11
N ALA A 50 -6.03 -5.56 2.92
CA ALA A 50 -4.64 -5.97 2.76
C ALA A 50 -4.54 -6.94 1.56
N VAL A 51 -3.53 -6.77 0.70
CA VAL A 51 -3.37 -7.57 -0.52
C VAL A 51 -1.91 -7.83 -0.84
N ALA A 52 -1.60 -9.04 -1.31
CA ALA A 52 -0.27 -9.41 -1.82
C ALA A 52 -0.39 -10.47 -2.92
N GLN A 53 0.66 -10.64 -3.74
CA GLN A 53 0.70 -11.60 -4.84
C GLN A 53 1.80 -12.63 -4.67
N PHE A 54 1.47 -13.90 -4.88
CA PHE A 54 2.42 -15.02 -4.93
C PHE A 54 3.19 -15.08 -6.26
N SER A 55 4.33 -15.76 -6.26
CA SER A 55 5.17 -15.95 -7.44
C SER A 55 4.44 -16.63 -8.62
N ASP A 56 3.44 -17.48 -8.33
CA ASP A 56 2.61 -18.13 -9.35
C ASP A 56 1.49 -17.24 -9.91
N GLY A 57 1.38 -16.00 -9.42
CA GLY A 57 0.43 -14.99 -9.86
C GLY A 57 -0.92 -15.03 -9.14
N ARG A 58 -1.15 -15.95 -8.21
CA ARG A 58 -2.33 -15.88 -7.32
C ARG A 58 -2.22 -14.66 -6.42
N VAL A 59 -3.36 -14.12 -6.01
CA VAL A 59 -3.45 -12.96 -5.12
C VAL A 59 -4.17 -13.37 -3.84
N LEU A 60 -3.59 -13.02 -2.70
CA LEU A 60 -4.20 -13.13 -1.37
C LEU A 60 -4.77 -11.77 -0.99
N ALA A 61 -6.05 -11.70 -0.68
CA ALA A 61 -6.73 -10.55 -0.10
C ALA A 61 -7.24 -10.88 1.28
N LEU A 62 -6.92 -10.03 2.26
CA LEU A 62 -7.37 -10.13 3.66
C LEU A 62 -8.14 -8.89 4.05
N THR A 63 -8.98 -9.02 5.08
CA THR A 63 -9.82 -7.95 5.61
C THR A 63 -10.26 -8.26 7.04
N ASP A 64 -10.61 -7.22 7.82
CA ASP A 64 -11.36 -7.37 9.07
C ASP A 64 -12.81 -7.74 8.77
N TYR A 65 -13.33 -8.70 9.49
CA TYR A 65 -14.76 -8.90 9.71
C TYR A 65 -15.08 -8.50 11.15
N ARG A 66 -16.07 -7.65 11.38
CA ARG A 66 -16.28 -6.94 12.66
C ARG A 66 -17.60 -7.28 13.37
N PRO A 67 -17.73 -8.46 13.99
CA PRO A 67 -18.91 -8.81 14.81
C PRO A 67 -19.23 -7.81 15.92
N CYS A 68 -18.22 -7.16 16.50
CA CYS A 68 -18.41 -6.11 17.49
C CYS A 68 -19.00 -4.80 16.94
N LYS A 69 -19.03 -4.61 15.60
CA LYS A 69 -19.50 -3.38 14.90
C LYS A 69 -18.69 -2.11 15.23
N LEU A 70 -17.56 -2.27 15.90
CA LEU A 70 -16.66 -1.20 16.31
C LEU A 70 -15.26 -1.45 15.75
N ASP A 71 -14.29 -0.70 16.24
CA ASP A 71 -12.89 -0.87 15.89
C ASP A 71 -12.23 -1.99 16.69
N ILE A 72 -11.05 -2.42 16.27
CA ILE A 72 -10.25 -3.39 17.01
C ILE A 72 -9.93 -2.85 18.42
N GLY A 73 -9.99 -3.73 19.43
CA GLY A 73 -9.84 -3.39 20.83
C GLY A 73 -11.16 -3.12 21.56
N PHE A 74 -12.30 -3.21 20.87
CA PHE A 74 -13.62 -3.04 21.45
C PHE A 74 -14.49 -4.32 21.43
N GLY A 75 -13.86 -5.48 21.21
CA GLY A 75 -14.53 -6.76 21.16
C GLY A 75 -14.06 -7.63 19.99
N ARG A 76 -14.89 -8.60 19.61
CA ARG A 76 -14.56 -9.57 18.57
C ARG A 76 -14.39 -8.89 17.19
N VAL A 77 -13.22 -9.12 16.61
CA VAL A 77 -12.88 -8.88 15.20
C VAL A 77 -12.17 -10.11 14.69
N ASP A 78 -12.49 -10.55 13.48
CA ASP A 78 -11.92 -11.71 12.83
C ASP A 78 -11.13 -11.28 11.58
N ILE A 79 -10.16 -12.08 11.12
CA ILE A 79 -9.50 -11.88 9.83
C ILE A 79 -10.06 -12.88 8.83
N HIS A 80 -10.65 -12.37 7.77
CA HIS A 80 -11.17 -13.15 6.65
C HIS A 80 -10.27 -12.99 5.42
N GLY A 81 -10.29 -13.99 4.55
CA GLY A 81 -9.46 -14.01 3.35
C GLY A 81 -10.13 -14.64 2.13
N ARG A 82 -9.58 -14.29 0.96
CA ARG A 82 -9.82 -14.97 -0.32
C ARG A 82 -8.51 -15.10 -1.08
N ILE A 83 -8.35 -16.21 -1.79
CA ILE A 83 -7.22 -16.41 -2.72
C ILE A 83 -7.78 -16.48 -4.14
N SER A 84 -7.18 -15.71 -5.03
CA SER A 84 -7.58 -15.69 -6.44
C SER A 84 -6.82 -16.73 -7.27
N SER A 85 -7.33 -17.00 -8.46
CA SER A 85 -6.53 -17.48 -9.57
C SER A 85 -5.53 -16.40 -10.03
N ARG A 86 -4.70 -16.72 -11.03
CA ARG A 86 -3.68 -15.81 -11.57
C ARG A 86 -4.20 -14.37 -11.77
N ASN A 87 -3.49 -13.41 -11.20
CA ASN A 87 -3.71 -11.96 -11.31
C ASN A 87 -5.13 -11.50 -10.90
N GLY A 88 -5.72 -12.11 -9.86
CA GLY A 88 -7.00 -11.63 -9.33
C GLY A 88 -8.22 -11.80 -10.24
N LYS A 89 -8.13 -12.63 -11.29
CA LYS A 89 -9.21 -12.76 -12.29
C LYS A 89 -10.42 -13.60 -11.86
N LYS A 90 -10.20 -14.52 -10.95
CA LYS A 90 -11.24 -15.36 -10.39
C LYS A 90 -10.91 -15.66 -8.95
N TRP A 91 -11.81 -15.35 -8.06
CA TRP A 91 -11.63 -15.52 -6.63
C TRP A 91 -12.27 -16.81 -6.13
N GLY A 92 -11.58 -17.47 -5.19
CA GLY A 92 -12.10 -18.61 -4.44
C GLY A 92 -13.10 -18.20 -3.38
N ASP A 93 -13.60 -19.19 -2.66
CA ASP A 93 -14.50 -18.96 -1.53
C ASP A 93 -13.82 -18.16 -0.42
N GLU A 94 -14.63 -17.45 0.35
CA GLU A 94 -14.20 -16.79 1.57
C GLU A 94 -13.80 -17.83 2.62
N PHE A 95 -12.69 -17.59 3.30
CA PHE A 95 -12.24 -18.38 4.45
C PHE A 95 -11.96 -17.49 5.65
N VAL A 96 -12.12 -18.02 6.83
CA VAL A 96 -11.72 -17.38 8.08
C VAL A 96 -10.30 -17.79 8.38
N LEU A 97 -9.38 -16.80 8.46
CA LEU A 97 -7.98 -17.05 8.83
C LEU A 97 -7.88 -17.26 10.33
N ILE A 98 -8.49 -16.37 11.10
CA ILE A 98 -8.55 -16.43 12.55
C ILE A 98 -9.82 -15.75 13.06
N GLU A 99 -10.46 -16.38 14.04
CA GLU A 99 -11.60 -15.81 14.77
C GLU A 99 -11.16 -15.24 16.11
N GLY A 100 -11.60 -14.03 16.43
CA GLY A 100 -11.51 -13.52 17.79
C GLY A 100 -12.52 -14.22 18.71
N THR A 101 -12.12 -14.50 19.93
CA THR A 101 -13.02 -15.16 20.93
C THR A 101 -14.12 -14.24 21.44
N GLY A 102 -13.93 -12.92 21.39
CA GLY A 102 -14.79 -11.93 22.01
C GLY A 102 -14.76 -11.97 23.56
N VAL A 103 -13.86 -12.76 24.13
CA VAL A 103 -13.71 -12.86 25.60
C VAL A 103 -12.96 -11.66 26.12
N SER A 104 -13.60 -10.90 27.00
CA SER A 104 -13.00 -9.68 27.57
C SER A 104 -11.71 -10.00 28.33
N GLY A 105 -10.68 -9.20 28.07
CA GLY A 105 -9.34 -9.33 28.66
C GLY A 105 -8.47 -10.42 28.06
N ALA A 106 -8.99 -11.23 27.12
CA ALA A 106 -8.20 -12.25 26.45
C ALA A 106 -7.31 -11.65 25.35
N LEU A 107 -6.12 -12.23 25.14
CA LEU A 107 -5.21 -11.83 24.05
C LEU A 107 -5.80 -12.08 22.66
N ASP A 108 -6.64 -13.08 22.56
CA ASP A 108 -7.37 -13.47 21.34
C ASP A 108 -8.81 -12.92 21.30
N CYS A 109 -9.13 -11.90 22.08
CA CYS A 109 -10.45 -11.26 22.05
C CYS A 109 -10.85 -10.83 20.65
N GLY A 110 -9.93 -10.24 19.89
CA GLY A 110 -10.10 -9.89 18.48
C GLY A 110 -8.77 -9.77 17.76
N PHE A 111 -8.80 -9.87 16.42
CA PHE A 111 -7.67 -9.66 15.52
C PHE A 111 -8.08 -8.72 14.40
N GLY A 112 -7.30 -7.67 14.16
CA GLY A 112 -7.66 -6.68 13.13
C GLY A 112 -6.47 -5.90 12.61
N ASP A 113 -6.73 -4.99 11.67
CA ASP A 113 -5.72 -4.18 11.00
C ASP A 113 -4.62 -5.03 10.31
N PRO A 114 -4.98 -5.99 9.42
CA PRO A 114 -4.01 -6.86 8.79
C PRO A 114 -3.00 -6.07 7.96
N ALA A 115 -1.71 -6.38 8.15
CA ALA A 115 -0.62 -5.94 7.30
C ALA A 115 0.18 -7.18 6.86
N LEU A 116 0.33 -7.37 5.55
CA LEU A 116 0.94 -8.59 5.04
C LEU A 116 2.05 -8.34 4.03
N VAL A 117 2.96 -9.31 3.93
CA VAL A 117 3.95 -9.45 2.87
C VAL A 117 4.07 -10.91 2.48
N ILE A 118 4.32 -11.15 1.20
CA ILE A 118 4.71 -12.46 0.67
C ILE A 118 6.16 -12.32 0.21
N ASP A 119 7.02 -13.18 0.74
CA ASP A 119 8.42 -13.21 0.32
C ASP A 119 8.52 -13.59 -1.16
N ARG A 120 9.17 -12.73 -1.94
CA ARG A 120 9.24 -12.86 -3.41
C ARG A 120 10.02 -14.07 -3.90
N GLU A 121 10.87 -14.68 -3.02
CA GLU A 121 11.71 -15.82 -3.40
C GLU A 121 11.14 -17.16 -2.91
N THR A 122 10.45 -17.15 -1.77
CA THR A 122 9.99 -18.39 -1.11
C THR A 122 8.48 -18.57 -1.12
N ASP A 123 7.71 -17.51 -1.38
CA ASP A 123 6.25 -17.45 -1.18
C ASP A 123 5.80 -17.64 0.28
N GLU A 124 6.72 -17.55 1.25
CA GLU A 124 6.36 -17.47 2.66
C GLU A 124 5.52 -16.22 2.90
N VAL A 125 4.46 -16.36 3.69
CA VAL A 125 3.59 -15.24 4.06
C VAL A 125 3.87 -14.83 5.50
N LEU A 126 4.10 -13.55 5.72
CA LEU A 126 4.12 -12.91 7.03
C LEU A 126 2.93 -11.96 7.13
N LEU A 127 2.09 -12.17 8.13
CA LEU A 127 0.95 -11.31 8.47
C LEU A 127 1.15 -10.80 9.90
N MET A 128 0.95 -9.50 10.10
CA MET A 128 0.87 -8.90 11.43
C MET A 128 -0.47 -8.21 11.61
N THR A 129 -1.04 -8.30 12.82
CA THR A 129 -2.32 -7.70 13.17
C THR A 129 -2.26 -7.09 14.55
N VAL A 130 -3.19 -6.18 14.84
CA VAL A 130 -3.55 -5.87 16.23
C VAL A 130 -4.28 -7.08 16.82
N CYS A 131 -4.11 -7.35 18.12
CA CYS A 131 -4.89 -8.36 18.83
C CYS A 131 -5.32 -7.91 20.22
N GLY A 132 -6.30 -8.61 20.82
CA GLY A 132 -6.80 -8.35 22.17
C GLY A 132 -7.87 -7.28 22.27
N GLU A 133 -7.97 -6.63 23.43
CA GLU A 133 -9.04 -5.68 23.80
C GLU A 133 -8.48 -4.34 24.34
N THR A 134 -7.32 -3.91 23.88
CA THR A 134 -6.74 -2.60 24.23
C THR A 134 -6.71 -1.66 23.04
N PRO A 135 -7.71 -0.74 22.91
CA PRO A 135 -7.80 0.13 21.74
C PRO A 135 -6.62 1.11 21.68
N TYR A 136 -6.03 1.27 20.48
CA TYR A 136 -4.90 2.18 20.26
C TYR A 136 -5.11 3.60 20.79
N PRO A 137 -6.27 4.28 20.54
CA PRO A 137 -6.43 5.68 20.91
C PRO A 137 -6.78 5.87 22.39
N ALA A 138 -7.12 4.82 23.13
CA ALA A 138 -7.62 4.97 24.50
C ALA A 138 -6.55 5.51 25.44
N PRO A 139 -6.85 6.50 26.30
CA PRO A 139 -5.89 7.01 27.29
C PRO A 139 -5.43 5.95 28.30
N THR A 140 -6.22 4.90 28.50
CA THR A 140 -5.93 3.76 29.37
C THR A 140 -4.98 2.74 28.75
N THR A 141 -4.74 2.84 27.43
CA THR A 141 -3.73 2.02 26.73
C THR A 141 -2.36 2.66 26.97
N THR A 142 -1.53 1.95 27.71
CA THR A 142 -0.22 2.40 28.19
C THR A 142 0.83 1.33 27.95
N ARG A 143 2.11 1.63 28.19
CA ARG A 143 3.20 0.65 28.09
C ARG A 143 2.96 -0.59 28.99
N GLN A 144 2.28 -0.44 30.12
CA GLN A 144 1.93 -1.53 31.04
C GLN A 144 0.69 -2.33 30.61
N ASN A 145 -0.17 -1.73 29.80
CA ASN A 145 -1.32 -2.36 29.18
C ASN A 145 -1.42 -1.90 27.71
N PRO A 146 -0.50 -2.37 26.84
CA PRO A 146 -0.34 -1.85 25.50
C PRO A 146 -1.41 -2.37 24.54
N ASN A 147 -1.59 -1.66 23.44
CA ASN A 147 -2.18 -2.22 22.23
C ASN A 147 -1.26 -3.33 21.73
N ARG A 148 -1.81 -4.50 21.43
CA ARG A 148 -1.02 -5.71 21.23
C ARG A 148 -0.86 -6.07 19.77
N VAL A 149 0.22 -6.78 19.47
CA VAL A 149 0.58 -7.20 18.11
C VAL A 149 0.68 -8.72 18.04
N ALA A 150 -0.05 -9.30 17.12
CA ALA A 150 0.03 -10.72 16.75
C ALA A 150 0.73 -10.89 15.40
N MET A 151 1.47 -11.98 15.27
CA MET A 151 2.17 -12.39 14.04
C MET A 151 1.73 -13.78 13.61
N PHE A 152 1.52 -13.96 12.31
CA PHE A 152 1.11 -15.20 11.67
C PHE A 152 2.06 -15.53 10.53
N ARG A 153 2.30 -16.83 10.28
CA ARG A 153 3.10 -17.32 9.16
C ARG A 153 2.39 -18.41 8.39
N SER A 154 2.63 -18.43 7.08
CA SER A 154 2.22 -19.54 6.21
C SER A 154 3.38 -19.88 5.28
N HIS A 155 3.69 -21.17 5.14
CA HIS A 155 4.75 -21.68 4.26
C HIS A 155 4.21 -22.38 3.02
N ASP A 156 2.88 -22.43 2.85
CA ASP A 156 2.19 -23.13 1.77
C ASP A 156 1.24 -22.21 0.97
N LYS A 157 1.65 -20.94 0.82
CA LYS A 157 0.91 -19.92 0.04
C LYS A 157 -0.48 -19.63 0.61
N GLY A 158 -0.58 -19.55 1.93
CA GLY A 158 -1.78 -19.14 2.65
C GLY A 158 -2.84 -20.23 2.81
N HIS A 159 -2.51 -21.49 2.49
CA HIS A 159 -3.44 -22.61 2.68
C HIS A 159 -3.54 -23.06 4.13
N THR A 160 -2.41 -23.10 4.84
CA THR A 160 -2.35 -23.35 6.28
C THR A 160 -1.50 -22.29 6.97
N TRP A 161 -1.78 -22.08 8.25
CA TRP A 161 -1.13 -21.06 9.06
C TRP A 161 -0.57 -21.69 10.33
N GLU A 162 0.64 -21.28 10.71
CA GLU A 162 1.19 -21.62 12.01
C GLU A 162 0.32 -21.04 13.14
N PRO A 163 0.38 -21.61 14.35
CA PRO A 163 -0.20 -20.96 15.53
C PRO A 163 0.37 -19.53 15.64
N TRP A 164 -0.50 -18.55 15.82
CA TRP A 164 -0.09 -17.16 15.96
C TRP A 164 0.76 -16.94 17.21
N VAL A 165 1.62 -15.92 17.16
CA VAL A 165 2.53 -15.54 18.23
C VAL A 165 2.27 -14.08 18.59
N GLU A 166 2.15 -13.77 19.89
CA GLU A 166 2.15 -12.39 20.37
C GLU A 166 3.59 -11.85 20.38
N VAL A 167 3.83 -10.72 19.70
CA VAL A 167 5.15 -10.08 19.56
C VAL A 167 5.19 -8.68 20.16
N THR A 168 4.26 -8.35 21.03
CA THR A 168 4.10 -7.00 21.62
C THR A 168 5.37 -6.54 22.31
N GLU A 169 5.90 -7.33 23.25
CA GLU A 169 7.10 -6.96 23.99
C GLU A 169 8.33 -6.83 23.10
N GLU A 170 8.45 -7.69 22.09
CA GLU A 170 9.53 -7.64 21.12
C GLU A 170 9.55 -6.30 20.33
N ILE A 171 8.38 -5.77 19.99
CA ILE A 171 8.26 -4.50 19.30
C ILE A 171 8.44 -3.30 20.24
N TYR A 172 7.80 -3.30 21.40
CA TYR A 172 7.81 -2.15 22.31
C TYR A 172 9.16 -1.90 22.94
N THR A 173 9.91 -2.94 23.31
CA THR A 173 11.26 -2.82 23.90
C THR A 173 12.25 -2.12 22.99
N LEU A 174 12.03 -2.11 21.67
CA LEU A 174 12.83 -1.34 20.74
C LEU A 174 12.83 0.17 21.05
N PHE A 175 11.86 0.67 21.82
CA PHE A 175 11.63 2.09 22.05
C PHE A 175 11.64 2.49 23.55
N ASP A 176 11.83 1.55 24.49
CA ASP A 176 11.72 1.82 25.93
C ASP A 176 12.74 2.86 26.43
N ASP A 177 13.95 2.89 25.84
CA ASP A 177 15.02 3.84 26.17
C ASP A 177 15.09 5.05 25.24
N SER A 178 14.01 5.39 24.55
CA SER A 178 13.99 6.58 23.69
C SER A 178 14.05 7.88 24.49
N VAL A 179 14.78 8.88 24.00
CA VAL A 179 14.82 10.23 24.58
C VAL A 179 13.45 10.92 24.57
N HIS A 180 12.52 10.43 23.75
CA HIS A 180 11.14 10.92 23.68
C HIS A 180 10.21 10.22 24.69
N GLY A 181 10.75 9.35 25.54
CA GLY A 181 10.00 8.46 26.43
C GLY A 181 9.51 7.19 25.73
N CYS A 182 9.10 6.20 26.52
CA CYS A 182 8.63 4.92 25.99
C CYS A 182 7.31 5.08 25.19
N VAL A 183 7.12 4.22 24.20
CA VAL A 183 5.87 4.13 23.45
C VAL A 183 4.78 3.55 24.35
N GLN A 184 3.66 4.26 24.49
CA GLN A 184 2.52 3.86 25.31
C GLN A 184 1.56 2.93 24.57
N SER A 185 1.41 3.16 23.26
CA SER A 185 0.56 2.40 22.38
C SER A 185 1.14 2.45 20.98
N CYS A 186 1.23 1.31 20.29
CA CYS A 186 1.55 1.29 18.87
C CYS A 186 0.87 0.12 18.17
N PHE A 187 0.71 0.25 16.87
CA PHE A 187 0.24 -0.84 16.02
C PHE A 187 0.91 -0.79 14.65
N VAL A 188 0.95 -1.95 14.00
CA VAL A 188 1.37 -2.09 12.60
C VAL A 188 0.31 -1.44 11.73
N THR A 189 0.71 -0.48 10.90
CA THR A 189 -0.25 0.18 10.03
C THR A 189 -0.68 -0.75 8.90
N SER A 190 -1.99 -0.98 8.82
CA SER A 190 -2.62 -2.01 8.00
C SER A 190 -2.31 -1.93 6.49
N GLY A 191 -2.53 -3.01 5.79
CA GLY A 191 -2.49 -3.15 4.33
C GLY A 191 -1.23 -3.84 3.83
N GLN A 192 -0.07 -3.24 3.95
CA GLN A 192 1.15 -3.77 3.37
C GLN A 192 2.34 -3.65 4.33
N ILE A 193 3.06 -4.75 4.50
CA ILE A 193 4.46 -4.77 4.93
C ILE A 193 5.28 -4.69 3.63
N PHE A 194 6.18 -3.73 3.53
CA PHE A 194 6.94 -3.52 2.31
C PHE A 194 8.20 -4.40 2.30
N GLN A 195 8.43 -5.15 1.22
CA GLN A 195 9.69 -5.86 1.00
C GLN A 195 10.56 -5.10 -0.01
N SER A 196 11.81 -4.80 0.38
CA SER A 196 12.79 -4.15 -0.49
C SER A 196 12.96 -4.87 -1.82
N ARG A 197 13.13 -4.11 -2.88
CA ARG A 197 13.49 -4.62 -4.20
C ARG A 197 15.01 -4.65 -4.42
N ILE A 198 15.76 -3.88 -3.64
CA ILE A 198 17.18 -3.59 -3.82
C ILE A 198 18.01 -4.20 -2.69
N HIS A 199 17.57 -4.01 -1.44
CA HIS A 199 18.37 -4.38 -0.27
C HIS A 199 18.12 -5.82 0.16
N LYS A 200 19.08 -6.69 -0.15
CA LYS A 200 19.13 -8.06 0.34
C LYS A 200 20.28 -8.20 1.33
N VAL A 201 19.93 -8.55 2.59
CA VAL A 201 20.90 -8.76 3.67
C VAL A 201 20.82 -10.23 4.08
N GLY A 202 21.95 -10.95 4.01
CA GLY A 202 21.93 -12.39 4.21
C GLY A 202 21.11 -13.12 3.15
N SER A 203 20.13 -13.90 3.57
CA SER A 203 19.26 -14.71 2.71
C SER A 203 17.96 -14.04 2.30
N HIS A 204 17.57 -12.92 2.94
CA HIS A 204 16.27 -12.28 2.70
C HIS A 204 16.42 -10.86 2.19
N TYR A 205 15.46 -10.43 1.39
CA TYR A 205 15.23 -9.01 1.14
C TYR A 205 14.66 -8.36 2.40
N ARG A 206 15.24 -7.22 2.78
CA ARG A 206 14.78 -6.45 3.96
C ARG A 206 13.30 -6.13 3.86
N ILE A 207 12.57 -6.35 4.93
CA ILE A 207 11.18 -5.90 5.05
C ILE A 207 11.10 -4.69 5.98
N TYR A 208 10.14 -3.80 5.70
CA TYR A 208 9.89 -2.58 6.46
C TYR A 208 8.46 -2.52 6.92
N ILE A 209 8.26 -2.13 8.18
CA ILE A 209 6.96 -1.94 8.77
C ILE A 209 6.87 -0.53 9.34
N ALA A 210 5.85 0.21 8.91
CA ALA A 210 5.49 1.45 9.54
C ALA A 210 4.58 1.20 10.74
N LEU A 211 4.88 1.84 11.85
CA LEU A 211 4.10 1.82 13.09
C LEU A 211 3.48 3.18 13.35
N ALA A 212 2.20 3.21 13.68
CA ALA A 212 1.62 4.33 14.39
C ALA A 212 1.96 4.19 15.87
N ALA A 213 2.43 5.23 16.53
CA ALA A 213 2.90 5.15 17.91
C ALA A 213 2.51 6.39 18.73
N ARG A 214 2.09 6.21 19.95
CA ARG A 214 1.78 7.25 20.94
C ARG A 214 2.74 7.23 22.13
N PRO A 215 3.14 8.39 22.63
CA PRO A 215 2.96 9.73 22.08
C PRO A 215 3.71 9.96 20.77
N ASN A 216 4.22 10.74 20.24
CA ASN A 216 5.26 11.08 19.29
C ASN A 216 5.15 10.55 17.84
N GLY A 217 4.07 9.89 17.42
CA GLY A 217 3.82 9.63 16.01
C GLY A 217 4.46 8.35 15.44
N ASN A 218 4.89 8.38 14.17
CA ASN A 218 5.35 7.19 13.50
C ASN A 218 6.72 6.69 13.92
N ARG A 219 6.90 5.39 13.76
CA ARG A 219 8.17 4.67 13.78
C ARG A 219 8.26 3.77 12.55
N VAL A 220 9.44 3.41 12.13
CA VAL A 220 9.67 2.39 11.13
C VAL A 220 10.61 1.35 11.69
N ILE A 221 10.21 0.09 11.64
CA ILE A 221 11.06 -1.04 11.96
C ILE A 221 11.37 -1.83 10.70
N TYR A 222 12.47 -2.58 10.72
CA TYR A 222 12.86 -3.45 9.63
C TYR A 222 13.35 -4.79 10.13
N SER A 223 13.34 -5.78 9.24
CA SER A 223 13.89 -7.12 9.49
C SER A 223 14.66 -7.59 8.26
N ASP A 224 15.82 -8.23 8.51
CA ASP A 224 16.68 -8.87 7.50
C ASP A 224 16.55 -10.39 7.47
N ASP A 225 15.67 -10.94 8.32
CA ASP A 225 15.43 -12.38 8.47
C ASP A 225 13.95 -12.75 8.37
N PHE A 226 13.21 -11.94 7.61
CA PHE A 226 11.78 -12.08 7.33
C PHE A 226 10.93 -12.12 8.61
N GLY A 227 11.19 -11.19 9.55
CA GLY A 227 10.40 -10.96 10.75
C GLY A 227 10.72 -11.90 11.91
N LYS A 228 11.91 -12.51 11.95
CA LYS A 228 12.39 -13.25 13.15
C LYS A 228 13.02 -12.32 14.16
N THR A 229 13.68 -11.27 13.69
CA THR A 229 14.23 -10.20 14.52
C THR A 229 13.93 -8.84 13.92
N TRP A 230 13.84 -7.80 14.77
CA TRP A 230 13.46 -6.45 14.37
C TRP A 230 14.47 -5.42 14.83
N ALA A 231 14.68 -4.39 14.02
CA ALA A 231 15.46 -3.21 14.37
C ALA A 231 14.73 -1.94 13.94
N VAL A 232 15.09 -0.81 14.53
CA VAL A 232 14.45 0.48 14.23
C VAL A 232 15.23 1.21 13.15
N LEU A 233 14.57 1.59 12.06
CA LEU A 233 15.16 2.35 10.97
C LEU A 233 15.41 3.81 11.40
N GLY A 234 16.68 4.19 11.48
CA GLY A 234 17.11 5.50 12.01
C GLY A 234 17.31 5.51 13.53
N GLY A 235 17.18 4.35 14.22
CA GLY A 235 17.37 4.22 15.64
C GLY A 235 16.12 4.57 16.48
N LYS A 236 16.16 4.21 17.77
CA LYS A 236 15.01 4.31 18.69
C LYS A 236 14.44 5.72 18.89
N ASP A 237 15.23 6.74 18.58
CA ASP A 237 14.86 8.15 18.76
C ASP A 237 14.34 8.79 17.46
N ALA A 238 14.32 8.06 16.35
CA ALA A 238 13.86 8.59 15.09
C ALA A 238 12.34 8.82 15.08
N LEU A 239 11.93 9.99 14.57
CA LEU A 239 10.54 10.40 14.40
C LEU A 239 10.29 10.76 12.93
N PRO A 240 10.06 9.77 12.06
CA PRO A 240 9.84 9.99 10.63
C PRO A 240 8.70 10.97 10.30
N ALA A 241 7.62 10.94 11.10
CA ALA A 241 6.50 11.86 11.01
C ALA A 241 5.91 12.10 12.40
N PRO A 242 6.11 13.30 13.00
CA PRO A 242 5.85 13.54 14.43
C PRO A 242 4.36 13.60 14.79
N HIS A 243 3.49 13.88 13.83
CA HIS A 243 2.03 13.89 14.01
C HIS A 243 1.37 12.69 13.34
N GLY A 244 2.17 11.76 12.87
CA GLY A 244 1.71 10.66 12.05
C GLY A 244 0.78 9.72 12.77
N ASP A 245 -0.07 9.13 11.98
CA ASP A 245 -0.98 8.05 12.28
C ASP A 245 -0.64 6.89 11.34
N GLU A 246 -1.58 6.29 10.65
CA GLU A 246 -1.31 5.20 9.72
C GLU A 246 -0.44 5.64 8.54
N SER A 247 0.57 4.85 8.25
CA SER A 247 1.58 5.18 7.24
C SER A 247 1.96 3.98 6.38
N LYS A 248 2.61 4.24 5.26
CA LYS A 248 3.16 3.24 4.35
C LYS A 248 4.63 3.51 4.09
N CYS A 249 5.41 2.44 4.03
CA CYS A 249 6.78 2.49 3.53
C CYS A 249 6.81 2.05 2.07
N GLU A 250 7.76 2.63 1.31
CA GLU A 250 8.07 2.25 -0.06
C GLU A 250 9.55 2.57 -0.36
N GLU A 251 10.11 2.05 -1.43
CA GLU A 251 11.51 2.20 -1.77
C GLU A 251 11.69 3.03 -3.03
N LEU A 252 12.50 4.08 -2.92
CA LEU A 252 12.92 4.90 -4.07
C LEU A 252 13.89 4.12 -4.96
N PRO A 253 14.06 4.53 -6.23
CA PRO A 253 14.99 3.87 -7.16
C PRO A 253 16.46 3.82 -6.69
N ASP A 254 16.85 4.72 -5.79
CA ASP A 254 18.19 4.76 -5.20
C ASP A 254 18.32 3.93 -3.91
N GLY A 255 17.29 3.19 -3.54
CA GLY A 255 17.25 2.37 -2.32
C GLY A 255 16.89 3.13 -1.05
N SER A 256 16.67 4.44 -1.11
CA SER A 256 16.16 5.22 0.02
C SER A 256 14.74 4.79 0.36
N VAL A 257 14.35 4.85 1.65
CA VAL A 257 13.01 4.45 2.11
C VAL A 257 12.12 5.68 2.27
N VAL A 258 10.97 5.65 1.63
CA VAL A 258 9.93 6.67 1.78
C VAL A 258 8.94 6.23 2.85
N ILE A 259 8.52 7.17 3.71
CA ILE A 259 7.29 7.04 4.49
C ILE A 259 6.25 8.05 3.98
N SER A 260 5.00 7.59 3.82
CA SER A 260 3.82 8.44 3.66
C SER A 260 2.90 8.24 4.84
N SER A 261 2.70 9.26 5.66
CA SER A 261 1.91 9.21 6.88
C SER A 261 0.60 9.97 6.76
N ARG A 262 -0.46 9.39 7.29
CA ARG A 262 -1.80 9.97 7.38
C ARG A 262 -1.78 11.25 8.20
N GLU A 263 -2.48 12.27 7.69
CA GLU A 263 -2.73 13.52 8.38
C GLU A 263 -4.09 14.08 7.94
N MET A 264 -4.70 14.92 8.79
CA MET A 264 -5.91 15.63 8.42
C MET A 264 -5.68 16.49 7.18
N GLY A 265 -6.50 16.29 6.16
CA GLY A 265 -6.41 17.01 4.90
C GLY A 265 -5.36 16.51 3.90
N GLY A 266 -4.54 15.51 4.25
CA GLY A 266 -3.52 15.00 3.32
C GLY A 266 -2.52 14.01 3.93
N ARG A 267 -1.26 14.17 3.55
CA ARG A 267 -0.17 13.25 3.91
C ARG A 267 1.09 14.01 4.31
N TYR A 268 1.85 13.48 5.27
CA TYR A 268 3.25 13.79 5.45
C TYR A 268 4.10 12.81 4.63
N PHE A 269 5.14 13.32 3.98
CA PHE A 269 6.20 12.50 3.39
C PHE A 269 7.51 12.74 4.10
N ASN A 270 8.35 11.70 4.19
CA ASN A 270 9.74 11.78 4.59
C ASN A 270 10.56 10.71 3.86
N ILE A 271 11.89 10.87 3.84
CA ILE A 271 12.82 9.95 3.17
C ILE A 271 13.94 9.60 4.14
N TYR A 272 14.18 8.31 4.30
CA TYR A 272 15.36 7.75 4.97
C TYR A 272 16.45 7.48 3.95
N ARG A 273 17.66 7.97 4.22
CA ARG A 273 18.83 7.73 3.39
C ARG A 273 19.83 6.90 4.16
N TYR A 274 20.28 5.82 3.53
CA TYR A 274 21.29 4.95 4.12
C TYR A 274 22.68 5.54 4.00
N ASP A 275 23.46 5.42 5.09
CA ASP A 275 24.93 5.52 5.07
C ASP A 275 25.55 4.14 4.85
N ASP A 276 24.99 3.11 5.54
CA ASP A 276 25.36 1.71 5.40
C ASP A 276 24.10 0.83 5.47
N VAL A 277 23.77 0.18 4.36
CA VAL A 277 22.60 -0.69 4.26
C VAL A 277 22.74 -1.91 5.15
N ALA A 278 23.91 -2.56 5.18
CA ALA A 278 24.11 -3.81 5.93
C ALA A 278 23.98 -3.55 7.45
N ALA A 279 24.52 -2.41 7.92
CA ALA A 279 24.38 -1.99 9.31
C ALA A 279 23.00 -1.37 9.63
N GLY A 280 22.19 -1.06 8.62
CA GLY A 280 20.90 -0.37 8.78
C GLY A 280 21.03 1.09 9.24
N THR A 281 22.24 1.69 9.10
CA THR A 281 22.51 3.06 9.54
C THR A 281 22.23 4.08 8.46
N GLY A 282 21.84 5.28 8.88
CA GLY A 282 21.46 6.40 8.03
C GLY A 282 20.56 7.37 8.81
N GLU A 283 19.91 8.26 8.09
CA GLU A 283 19.07 9.28 8.73
C GLU A 283 17.78 9.59 7.96
N TRP A 284 16.77 9.99 8.71
CA TRP A 284 15.54 10.57 8.19
C TRP A 284 15.74 12.05 7.87
N GLY A 285 15.18 12.50 6.77
CA GLY A 285 15.03 13.92 6.48
C GLY A 285 14.00 14.60 7.40
N SER A 286 13.65 15.84 7.06
CA SER A 286 12.54 16.53 7.73
C SER A 286 11.22 16.22 7.06
N PRO A 287 10.16 15.85 7.81
CA PRO A 287 8.86 15.54 7.22
C PRO A 287 8.20 16.77 6.60
N VAL A 288 7.55 16.59 5.45
CA VAL A 288 6.87 17.65 4.71
C VAL A 288 5.39 17.32 4.52
N TYR A 289 4.52 18.24 4.93
CA TYR A 289 3.08 18.13 4.71
C TYR A 289 2.72 18.44 3.25
N SER A 290 2.29 17.42 2.52
CA SER A 290 2.10 17.48 1.08
C SER A 290 0.92 18.35 0.67
N ALA A 291 -0.23 18.29 1.36
CA ALA A 291 -1.39 19.10 0.99
C ALA A 291 -1.15 20.62 1.12
N GLY A 292 -0.14 21.04 1.89
CA GLY A 292 0.32 22.42 1.95
C GLY A 292 1.26 22.83 0.81
N ARG A 293 1.62 21.92 -0.08
CA ARG A 293 2.53 22.16 -1.21
C ARG A 293 1.77 22.36 -2.51
N ARG A 294 2.43 22.96 -3.49
CA ARG A 294 1.89 23.09 -4.85
C ARG A 294 1.53 21.72 -5.40
N LYS A 295 0.25 21.50 -5.76
CA LYS A 295 -0.26 20.20 -6.26
C LYS A 295 0.14 19.03 -5.35
N GLY A 296 0.04 19.19 -4.05
CA GLY A 296 0.31 18.10 -3.11
C GLY A 296 -0.84 17.09 -3.04
N CYS A 297 -0.58 15.93 -2.42
CA CYS A 297 -1.61 14.94 -2.14
C CYS A 297 -2.59 15.46 -1.08
N ALA A 298 -3.78 15.85 -1.50
CA ALA A 298 -4.83 16.36 -0.62
C ALA A 298 -5.94 15.34 -0.39
N SER A 299 -6.52 15.37 0.80
CA SER A 299 -7.62 14.53 1.26
C SER A 299 -8.62 15.41 2.02
N VAL A 300 -9.49 16.10 1.27
CA VAL A 300 -10.30 17.21 1.80
C VAL A 300 -11.23 16.75 2.93
N GLU A 301 -11.15 17.42 4.07
CA GLU A 301 -11.98 17.18 5.26
C GLU A 301 -11.93 15.73 5.78
N ASN A 302 -10.82 15.04 5.55
CA ASN A 302 -10.62 13.70 6.11
C ASN A 302 -9.16 13.38 6.38
N ALA A 303 -8.97 12.38 7.23
CA ALA A 303 -7.73 11.66 7.41
C ALA A 303 -8.01 10.17 7.18
N CYS A 304 -7.25 9.52 6.30
CA CYS A 304 -7.49 8.13 5.97
C CYS A 304 -6.19 7.42 5.60
N ASN A 305 -6.14 6.11 5.86
CA ASN A 305 -5.06 5.28 5.35
C ASN A 305 -5.18 5.16 3.82
N GLY A 306 -4.04 5.13 3.13
CA GLY A 306 -3.97 5.02 1.67
C GLY A 306 -2.79 4.18 1.23
N GLY A 307 -2.84 3.65 0.03
CA GLY A 307 -1.74 2.90 -0.56
C GLY A 307 -0.66 3.84 -1.12
N LEU A 308 0.59 3.43 -1.00
CA LEU A 308 1.73 4.01 -1.72
C LEU A 308 2.40 2.88 -2.50
N LEU A 309 2.67 3.10 -3.78
CA LEU A 309 3.31 2.12 -4.67
C LEU A 309 4.27 2.84 -5.60
N ILE A 310 5.51 2.39 -5.66
CA ILE A 310 6.49 2.84 -6.64
C ILE A 310 6.78 1.69 -7.61
N LEU A 311 6.67 1.98 -8.90
CA LEU A 311 6.81 0.97 -9.95
C LEU A 311 7.59 1.50 -11.17
N PRO A 312 8.25 0.61 -11.94
CA PRO A 312 8.86 0.98 -13.21
C PRO A 312 7.79 1.25 -14.26
N ALA A 313 7.97 2.32 -15.03
CA ALA A 313 7.08 2.71 -16.09
C ALA A 313 7.85 3.26 -17.30
N VAL A 314 7.16 3.41 -18.42
CA VAL A 314 7.66 4.08 -19.62
C VAL A 314 6.84 5.34 -19.85
N ARG A 315 7.50 6.49 -20.00
CA ARG A 315 6.84 7.74 -20.39
C ARG A 315 6.51 7.69 -21.87
N THR A 316 5.21 7.82 -22.22
CA THR A 316 4.73 7.61 -23.58
C THR A 316 5.18 8.68 -24.59
N SER A 317 5.52 9.89 -24.12
CA SER A 317 5.91 11.00 -25.00
C SER A 317 7.28 10.85 -25.66
N ASP A 318 8.21 10.13 -25.01
CA ASP A 318 9.60 9.97 -25.44
C ASP A 318 10.16 8.57 -25.23
N PHE A 319 9.33 7.64 -24.75
CA PHE A 319 9.68 6.24 -24.48
C PHE A 319 10.82 6.04 -23.48
N GLN A 320 10.99 6.99 -22.56
CA GLN A 320 11.99 6.87 -21.50
C GLN A 320 11.49 6.01 -20.34
N ASP A 321 12.37 5.10 -19.87
CA ASP A 321 12.13 4.38 -18.61
C ASP A 321 12.19 5.33 -17.44
N VAL A 322 11.20 5.28 -16.58
CA VAL A 322 11.05 6.12 -15.40
C VAL A 322 10.56 5.31 -14.20
N SER A 323 10.68 5.86 -13.01
CA SER A 323 10.00 5.35 -11.82
C SER A 323 8.79 6.22 -11.54
N LEU A 324 7.64 5.58 -11.31
CA LEU A 324 6.37 6.23 -11.07
C LEU A 324 5.85 5.90 -9.68
N ALA A 325 5.61 6.92 -8.86
CA ALA A 325 4.89 6.78 -7.61
C ALA A 325 3.39 6.94 -7.83
N LEU A 326 2.61 6.06 -7.25
CA LEU A 326 1.16 6.10 -7.14
C LEU A 326 0.77 6.24 -5.68
N HIS A 327 -0.18 7.12 -5.37
CA HIS A 327 -0.67 7.32 -4.01
C HIS A 327 -2.19 7.43 -3.98
N SER A 328 -2.85 6.54 -3.23
CA SER A 328 -4.31 6.55 -3.11
C SER A 328 -4.78 7.19 -1.81
N VAL A 329 -5.86 7.95 -1.89
CA VAL A 329 -6.58 8.54 -0.75
C VAL A 329 -8.04 8.78 -1.13
N PRO A 330 -8.98 8.85 -0.17
CA PRO A 330 -10.27 9.52 -0.40
C PRO A 330 -10.02 10.99 -0.68
N LEU A 331 -10.44 11.49 -1.83
CA LEU A 331 -10.22 12.87 -2.24
C LEU A 331 -11.07 13.87 -1.43
N GLY A 332 -12.20 13.39 -0.89
CA GLY A 332 -13.12 14.19 -0.11
C GLY A 332 -14.27 14.83 -0.92
N PRO A 333 -15.07 15.70 -0.30
CA PRO A 333 -15.04 15.99 1.14
C PRO A 333 -15.41 14.77 1.97
N GLN A 334 -14.84 14.65 3.15
CA GLN A 334 -14.96 13.49 4.03
C GLN A 334 -14.41 12.19 3.37
N ARG A 335 -14.76 10.99 3.87
CA ARG A 335 -14.31 9.71 3.33
C ARG A 335 -15.12 9.31 2.10
N ARG A 336 -14.82 9.96 0.96
CA ARG A 336 -15.46 9.75 -0.34
C ARG A 336 -14.47 9.95 -1.49
N ASN A 337 -14.91 9.52 -2.67
CA ASN A 337 -14.21 9.80 -3.92
C ASN A 337 -12.78 9.26 -3.91
N VAL A 338 -12.60 7.96 -3.63
CA VAL A 338 -11.23 7.41 -3.64
C VAL A 338 -10.58 7.63 -5.01
N GLY A 339 -9.35 8.15 -4.97
CA GLY A 339 -8.58 8.46 -6.16
C GLY A 339 -7.10 8.16 -5.99
N ILE A 340 -6.38 8.16 -7.09
CA ILE A 340 -4.95 7.84 -7.16
C ILE A 340 -4.23 9.04 -7.77
N TYR A 341 -3.35 9.67 -6.99
CA TYR A 341 -2.35 10.62 -7.46
C TYR A 341 -1.17 9.85 -8.05
N TYR A 342 -0.47 10.46 -9.00
CA TYR A 342 0.75 9.88 -9.56
C TYR A 342 1.85 10.92 -9.73
N LYS A 343 3.10 10.48 -9.68
CA LYS A 343 4.27 11.34 -9.78
C LYS A 343 5.46 10.59 -10.35
N GLU A 344 6.13 11.17 -11.34
CA GLU A 344 7.41 10.68 -11.80
C GLU A 344 8.51 11.01 -10.77
N LEU A 345 9.35 10.03 -10.49
CA LEU A 345 10.44 10.14 -9.53
C LEU A 345 11.78 10.23 -10.25
N HIS A 346 12.67 11.06 -9.70
CA HIS A 346 14.04 11.20 -10.16
C HIS A 346 15.00 10.76 -9.05
N SER A 347 16.17 10.27 -9.43
CA SER A 347 17.21 9.93 -8.46
C SER A 347 17.57 11.13 -7.60
N GLY A 348 17.77 10.89 -6.30
CA GLY A 348 18.10 11.93 -5.32
C GLY A 348 16.98 12.93 -5.02
N ILE A 349 15.72 12.57 -5.29
CA ILE A 349 14.56 13.43 -5.01
C ILE A 349 14.57 13.90 -3.55
N SER A 350 14.37 15.20 -3.31
CA SER A 350 14.21 15.73 -1.96
C SER A 350 12.81 15.48 -1.40
N VAL A 351 12.65 15.56 -0.07
CA VAL A 351 11.34 15.42 0.59
C VAL A 351 10.34 16.48 0.11
N ASP A 352 10.79 17.74 -0.07
CA ASP A 352 9.95 18.81 -0.63
C ASP A 352 9.48 18.51 -2.05
N SER A 353 10.40 18.03 -2.90
CA SER A 353 10.04 17.61 -4.26
C SER A 353 9.08 16.41 -4.24
N LEU A 354 9.30 15.43 -3.36
CA LEU A 354 8.39 14.29 -3.22
C LEU A 354 6.99 14.72 -2.79
N ALA A 355 6.88 15.68 -1.88
CA ALA A 355 5.62 16.18 -1.35
C ALA A 355 4.84 17.10 -2.33
N SER A 356 5.49 17.60 -3.39
CA SER A 356 4.94 18.58 -4.33
C SER A 356 4.64 17.97 -5.70
N ASP A 357 3.90 18.69 -6.54
CA ASP A 357 3.74 18.45 -7.99
C ASP A 357 3.25 17.04 -8.36
N TRP A 358 2.37 16.49 -7.56
CA TRP A 358 1.62 15.30 -7.90
C TRP A 358 0.62 15.61 -9.03
N LEU A 359 0.41 14.64 -9.90
CA LEU A 359 -0.50 14.70 -11.03
C LEU A 359 -1.75 13.88 -10.77
N GLY A 360 -2.77 14.07 -11.59
CA GLY A 360 -4.09 13.49 -11.38
C GLY A 360 -4.93 14.37 -10.44
N PRO A 361 -5.73 13.81 -9.50
CA PRO A 361 -5.90 12.37 -9.25
C PRO A 361 -6.79 11.68 -10.29
N TYR A 362 -6.47 10.43 -10.61
CA TYR A 362 -7.43 9.54 -11.26
C TYR A 362 -8.48 9.13 -10.23
N ARG A 363 -9.75 9.46 -10.48
CA ARG A 363 -10.85 9.08 -9.59
C ARG A 363 -11.30 7.66 -9.88
N VAL A 364 -11.14 6.76 -8.90
CA VAL A 364 -11.51 5.35 -9.02
C VAL A 364 -13.00 5.14 -8.75
N SER A 365 -13.55 5.88 -7.78
CA SER A 365 -14.96 5.84 -7.41
C SER A 365 -15.44 7.20 -6.91
N GLU A 366 -16.74 7.49 -7.07
CA GLU A 366 -17.41 8.69 -6.53
C GLU A 366 -18.18 8.41 -5.23
N LYS A 367 -18.24 7.15 -4.83
CA LYS A 367 -18.98 6.71 -3.65
C LYS A 367 -18.24 7.03 -2.34
N PRO A 368 -18.93 6.93 -1.19
CA PRO A 368 -18.26 6.82 0.10
C PRO A 368 -17.19 5.74 0.06
N SER A 369 -15.98 6.08 0.46
CA SER A 369 -14.81 5.20 0.38
C SER A 369 -13.80 5.60 1.43
N ALA A 370 -13.05 4.65 1.97
CA ALA A 370 -12.10 4.90 3.04
C ALA A 370 -10.73 4.31 2.74
N TYR A 371 -10.35 3.24 3.40
CA TYR A 371 -9.00 2.65 3.29
C TYR A 371 -8.77 2.00 1.93
N SER A 372 -7.53 2.04 1.49
CA SER A 372 -7.10 1.43 0.23
C SER A 372 -5.64 0.97 0.29
N THR A 373 -5.32 -0.05 -0.47
CA THR A 373 -3.96 -0.56 -0.66
C THR A 373 -3.74 -0.92 -2.12
N MET A 374 -2.49 -0.97 -2.57
CA MET A 374 -2.10 -1.24 -3.95
C MET A 374 -0.86 -2.12 -4.02
N ILE A 375 -0.83 -3.00 -5.01
CA ILE A 375 0.38 -3.74 -5.41
C ILE A 375 0.50 -3.74 -6.93
N GLN A 376 1.73 -3.87 -7.44
CA GLN A 376 1.96 -4.18 -8.85
C GLN A 376 1.80 -5.68 -9.07
N LEU A 377 0.94 -6.06 -10.01
CA LEU A 377 0.77 -7.45 -10.45
C LEU A 377 1.90 -7.86 -11.42
N HIS A 378 2.17 -9.15 -11.53
CA HIS A 378 3.17 -9.70 -12.46
C HIS A 378 2.94 -9.31 -13.93
N GLY A 379 1.70 -8.97 -14.30
CA GLY A 379 1.35 -8.45 -15.63
C GLY A 379 1.57 -6.95 -15.77
N GLY A 380 2.10 -6.27 -14.74
CA GLY A 380 2.39 -4.85 -14.72
C GLY A 380 1.22 -3.95 -14.32
N ASN A 381 -0.03 -4.43 -14.39
CA ASN A 381 -1.17 -3.67 -13.89
C ASN A 381 -1.12 -3.51 -12.37
N VAL A 382 -1.91 -2.59 -11.86
CA VAL A 382 -2.07 -2.31 -10.43
C VAL A 382 -3.29 -3.03 -9.90
N ALA A 383 -3.11 -3.90 -8.91
CA ALA A 383 -4.22 -4.35 -8.08
C ALA A 383 -4.52 -3.26 -7.05
N PHE A 384 -5.73 -2.76 -7.08
CA PHE A 384 -6.25 -1.75 -6.18
C PHE A 384 -7.37 -2.37 -5.35
N TYR A 385 -7.15 -2.49 -4.04
CA TYR A 385 -8.08 -3.09 -3.09
C TYR A 385 -8.49 -2.04 -2.07
N TYR A 386 -9.81 -1.78 -1.93
CA TYR A 386 -10.29 -0.62 -1.21
C TYR A 386 -11.70 -0.80 -0.64
N GLU A 387 -12.04 0.05 0.31
CA GLU A 387 -13.35 0.17 0.95
C GLU A 387 -14.28 1.07 0.14
N GLU A 388 -15.49 0.60 -0.16
CA GLU A 388 -16.55 1.38 -0.82
C GLU A 388 -17.91 1.09 -0.19
N SER A 389 -18.83 2.05 -0.19
CA SER A 389 -20.20 1.86 0.27
C SER A 389 -21.17 2.68 -0.57
N ASP A 390 -22.40 2.21 -0.73
CA ASP A 390 -23.47 2.97 -1.42
C ASP A 390 -24.01 4.14 -0.59
N SER A 391 -23.76 4.14 0.71
CA SER A 391 -24.16 5.23 1.62
C SER A 391 -23.02 5.54 2.60
N LEU A 392 -23.03 6.74 3.19
CA LEU A 392 -22.14 7.10 4.29
C LEU A 392 -22.48 6.23 5.51
N LYS A 393 -21.90 5.03 5.54
CA LYS A 393 -21.98 4.14 6.72
C LYS A 393 -20.79 4.44 7.62
N THR A 394 -21.06 4.50 8.92
CA THR A 394 -20.02 4.85 9.88
C THR A 394 -19.04 3.70 10.13
N TYR A 395 -19.44 2.43 9.89
CA TYR A 395 -18.73 1.26 10.41
C TYR A 395 -18.61 0.07 9.44
N GLY A 396 -18.98 0.19 8.16
CA GLY A 396 -18.90 -0.93 7.24
C GLY A 396 -18.85 -0.54 5.78
N TYR A 397 -18.06 -1.28 5.04
CA TYR A 397 -17.88 -1.11 3.62
C TYR A 397 -17.93 -2.45 2.91
N ASP A 398 -18.22 -2.42 1.63
CA ASP A 398 -17.88 -3.49 0.73
C ASP A 398 -16.38 -3.39 0.39
N MET A 399 -15.72 -4.54 0.28
CA MET A 399 -14.31 -4.61 -0.03
C MET A 399 -14.15 -4.88 -1.52
N ILE A 400 -13.70 -3.88 -2.26
CA ILE A 400 -13.67 -3.87 -3.73
C ILE A 400 -12.25 -4.08 -4.23
N TYR A 401 -12.08 -5.05 -5.12
CA TYR A 401 -10.85 -5.28 -5.87
C TYR A 401 -11.00 -4.77 -7.30
N LYS A 402 -10.03 -4.00 -7.77
CA LYS A 402 -9.91 -3.57 -9.16
C LYS A 402 -8.53 -3.84 -9.72
N GLU A 403 -8.47 -4.30 -10.97
CA GLU A 403 -7.23 -4.31 -11.75
C GLU A 403 -7.22 -3.07 -12.65
N LEU A 404 -6.24 -2.18 -12.47
CA LEU A 404 -6.11 -0.92 -13.19
C LEU A 404 -4.81 -0.90 -13.99
N SER A 405 -4.84 -0.45 -15.24
CA SER A 405 -3.61 -0.20 -15.99
C SER A 405 -2.97 1.12 -15.59
N VAL A 406 -1.63 1.20 -15.66
CA VAL A 406 -0.88 2.44 -15.44
C VAL A 406 -1.35 3.51 -16.45
N ALA A 407 -1.55 3.13 -17.71
CA ALA A 407 -2.05 4.05 -18.73
C ALA A 407 -3.41 4.68 -18.34
N ARG A 408 -4.32 3.90 -17.75
CA ARG A 408 -5.60 4.43 -17.28
C ARG A 408 -5.45 5.40 -16.11
N ILE A 409 -4.65 5.06 -15.12
CA ILE A 409 -4.40 5.91 -13.93
C ILE A 409 -3.80 7.25 -14.37
N THR A 410 -2.99 7.24 -15.44
CA THR A 410 -2.18 8.39 -15.87
C THR A 410 -2.68 9.11 -17.12
N ASP A 411 -3.89 8.75 -17.58
CA ASP A 411 -4.47 9.30 -18.83
C ASP A 411 -3.52 9.11 -20.02
N GLY A 412 -2.96 7.90 -20.17
CA GLY A 412 -2.07 7.51 -21.26
C GLY A 412 -0.66 8.10 -21.21
N ARG A 413 -0.28 8.83 -20.16
CA ARG A 413 1.04 9.48 -20.05
C ARG A 413 2.16 8.50 -19.74
N TYR A 414 1.84 7.39 -19.10
CA TYR A 414 2.78 6.35 -18.74
C TYR A 414 2.17 4.98 -19.00
N GLU A 415 3.02 4.05 -19.37
CA GLU A 415 2.71 2.63 -19.52
C GLU A 415 3.63 1.79 -18.63
N VAL A 416 3.28 0.53 -18.44
CA VAL A 416 4.13 -0.41 -17.70
C VAL A 416 5.43 -0.63 -18.47
N SER A 417 6.56 -0.64 -17.77
CA SER A 417 7.83 -1.06 -18.35
C SER A 417 7.88 -2.60 -18.47
N ASP A 418 8.22 -3.10 -19.65
CA ASP A 418 8.45 -4.55 -19.88
C ASP A 418 9.78 -5.03 -19.24
N LYS A 419 10.60 -4.11 -18.74
CA LYS A 419 11.84 -4.43 -18.02
C LYS A 419 11.53 -4.76 -16.56
N ARG A 420 11.76 -6.00 -16.19
CA ARG A 420 11.72 -6.50 -14.80
C ARG A 420 13.08 -6.35 -14.13
#